data_59762739ab7be8299e9c2fcab9373805
#
_entry.id   59762739ab7be8299e9c2fcab9373805
#
_cell.length_a   1.000
_cell.length_b   1.000
_cell.length_c   1.000
_cell.angle_alpha   90.00
_cell.angle_beta   90.00
_cell.angle_gamma   90.00
#
_symmetry.space_group_name_H-M   'P 1'
#
loop_
_entity.id
_entity.type
_entity.pdbx_description
1 polymer ?
#
loop_
_entity_poly.entity_id
_entity_poly.type
_entity_poly.pdbx_seq_one_letter_code
_entity_poly.pdbx_strand_id
1 'polypeptide(L)'
;GVELAFDVDGDEPLRVYTTRPDTLMGVTYVAVAAGHPLAFKAAEDKPELAAFLEECSHGGTSEAELATMEKRGMATGFEAIHPLTGDRVPVYVANFVLMEYGTGAVMAVPGHDQRDWEFATKYELPIRAVIADADGQAPDLSQGAWVEHGSLINSGEFDGLDFQAAFDAIASRLERDGHGEVKTNYRLRDWG
;
A
#
# COMPACT_ATOMS: atom_id res chain seq x y z
N GLY A 1 -2.59 9.43 10.82
CA GLY A 1 -1.99 8.28 10.18
C GLY A 1 -0.49 8.17 10.44
N VAL A 2 0.12 7.25 9.75
CA VAL A 2 1.54 6.96 9.90
C VAL A 2 2.22 7.05 8.55
N GLU A 3 3.35 7.76 8.50
CA GLU A 3 4.20 7.78 7.31
C GLU A 3 5.33 6.81 7.59
N LEU A 4 5.62 5.91 6.69
CA LEU A 4 6.67 4.91 6.89
C LEU A 4 7.43 4.66 5.59
N ALA A 5 8.60 4.05 5.70
CA ALA A 5 9.48 3.83 4.58
C ALA A 5 9.71 2.36 4.33
N PHE A 6 9.64 1.98 3.06
CA PHE A 6 10.03 0.65 2.60
C PHE A 6 11.35 0.84 1.85
N ASP A 7 12.41 0.21 2.32
CA ASP A 7 13.70 0.34 1.65
C ASP A 7 13.70 -0.37 0.30
N VAL A 8 14.46 0.16 -0.63
CA VAL A 8 14.63 -0.44 -1.96
C VAL A 8 16.12 -0.50 -2.23
N ASP A 9 16.65 -1.67 -2.56
CA ASP A 9 18.09 -1.84 -2.79
C ASP A 9 18.58 -0.91 -3.90
N GLY A 10 19.59 -0.16 -3.60
CA GLY A 10 20.20 0.72 -4.60
C GLY A 10 19.43 2.01 -4.89
N ASP A 11 18.37 2.28 -4.14
CA ASP A 11 17.53 3.45 -4.36
C ASP A 11 17.11 4.07 -3.05
N GLU A 12 16.44 5.20 -3.13
CA GLU A 12 15.91 5.83 -1.94
C GLU A 12 14.69 5.05 -1.45
N PRO A 13 14.44 5.05 -0.14
CA PRO A 13 13.26 4.35 0.39
C PRO A 13 11.97 4.91 -0.19
N LEU A 14 10.98 4.06 -0.36
CA LEU A 14 9.66 4.48 -0.78
C LEU A 14 8.88 4.89 0.47
N ARG A 15 8.45 6.14 0.52
CA ARG A 15 7.66 6.63 1.63
C ARG A 15 6.20 6.46 1.31
N VAL A 16 5.45 5.89 2.25
CA VAL A 16 4.01 5.70 2.09
C VAL A 16 3.32 6.28 3.32
N TYR A 17 2.07 6.70 3.17
CA TYR A 17 1.26 7.19 4.27
C TYR A 17 0.04 6.29 4.38
N THR A 18 -0.30 5.87 5.59
CA THR A 18 -1.46 5.03 5.79
C THR A 18 -2.24 5.45 7.03
N THR A 19 -3.56 5.34 6.97
CA THR A 19 -4.42 5.50 8.14
C THR A 19 -4.70 4.13 8.77
N ARG A 20 -4.17 3.06 8.17
CA ARG A 20 -4.39 1.69 8.64
C ARG A 20 -3.06 0.97 8.90
N PRO A 21 -2.24 1.47 9.85
CA PRO A 21 -0.99 0.77 10.18
C PRO A 21 -1.24 -0.61 10.79
N ASP A 22 -2.44 -0.83 11.33
CA ASP A 22 -2.83 -2.13 11.86
C ASP A 22 -2.79 -3.23 10.81
N THR A 23 -2.85 -2.89 9.52
CA THR A 23 -2.81 -3.87 8.43
C THR A 23 -1.41 -4.06 7.84
N LEU A 24 -0.39 -3.43 8.41
CA LEU A 24 0.96 -3.46 7.85
C LEU A 24 1.49 -4.87 7.57
N MET A 25 1.18 -5.83 8.44
CA MET A 25 1.66 -7.20 8.25
C MET A 25 0.95 -7.92 7.10
N GLY A 26 -0.09 -7.31 6.53
CA GLY A 26 -0.80 -7.84 5.36
C GLY A 26 -0.31 -7.28 4.03
N VAL A 27 0.75 -6.47 4.03
CA VAL A 27 1.28 -5.90 2.80
C VAL A 27 1.87 -7.01 1.94
N THR A 28 1.43 -7.11 0.69
CA THR A 28 1.94 -8.11 -0.25
C THR A 28 2.58 -7.48 -1.48
N TYR A 29 2.40 -6.17 -1.68
CA TYR A 29 3.12 -5.43 -2.72
C TYR A 29 3.07 -3.94 -2.37
N VAL A 30 3.85 -3.14 -3.09
CA VAL A 30 3.84 -1.68 -2.97
C VAL A 30 3.50 -1.15 -4.35
N ALA A 31 2.69 -0.11 -4.43
CA ALA A 31 2.33 0.48 -5.71
C ALA A 31 2.80 1.92 -5.77
N VAL A 32 3.33 2.34 -6.91
CA VAL A 32 3.77 3.71 -7.13
C VAL A 32 3.01 4.32 -8.29
N ALA A 33 2.90 5.63 -8.27
CA ALA A 33 2.26 6.37 -9.36
C ALA A 33 3.14 6.33 -10.60
N ALA A 34 2.53 6.48 -11.76
CA ALA A 34 3.27 6.53 -13.02
C ALA A 34 4.26 7.71 -13.06
N GLY A 35 4.01 8.77 -12.30
CA GLY A 35 4.92 9.90 -12.22
C GLY A 35 6.01 9.80 -11.16
N HIS A 36 6.07 8.67 -10.45
CA HIS A 36 7.07 8.48 -9.39
C HIS A 36 8.46 8.28 -10.00
N PRO A 37 9.53 8.82 -9.39
CA PRO A 37 10.88 8.63 -9.92
C PRO A 37 11.28 7.17 -10.12
N LEU A 38 10.84 6.27 -9.24
CA LEU A 38 11.17 4.86 -9.38
C LEU A 38 10.50 4.24 -10.61
N ALA A 39 9.31 4.73 -10.98
CA ALA A 39 8.64 4.26 -12.20
C ALA A 39 9.45 4.67 -13.44
N PHE A 40 9.94 5.90 -13.47
CA PHE A 40 10.76 6.36 -14.60
C PHE A 40 12.06 5.57 -14.69
N LYS A 41 12.69 5.30 -13.55
CA LYS A 41 13.92 4.54 -13.52
C LYS A 41 13.70 3.12 -14.04
N ALA A 42 12.63 2.48 -13.62
CA ALA A 42 12.30 1.13 -14.08
C ALA A 42 12.02 1.10 -15.57
N ALA A 43 11.42 2.16 -16.12
CA ALA A 43 11.06 2.20 -17.52
C ALA A 43 12.25 2.40 -18.46
N GLU A 44 13.40 2.80 -17.93
CA GLU A 44 14.60 3.03 -18.77
C GLU A 44 14.98 1.78 -19.58
N ASP A 45 14.79 0.59 -19.02
CA ASP A 45 15.12 -0.64 -19.70
C ASP A 45 13.90 -1.43 -20.12
N LYS A 46 12.70 -0.89 -19.95
CA LYS A 46 11.46 -1.64 -20.21
C LYS A 46 10.54 -0.83 -21.09
N PRO A 47 10.62 -1.00 -22.41
CA PRO A 47 9.77 -0.24 -23.34
C PRO A 47 8.27 -0.39 -23.05
N GLU A 48 7.83 -1.57 -22.61
CA GLU A 48 6.42 -1.77 -22.31
C GLU A 48 6.00 -0.95 -21.11
N LEU A 49 6.87 -0.83 -20.11
CA LEU A 49 6.57 -0.01 -18.95
C LEU A 49 6.56 1.46 -19.34
N ALA A 50 7.51 1.89 -20.17
CA ALA A 50 7.55 3.28 -20.66
C ALA A 50 6.25 3.62 -21.39
N ALA A 51 5.75 2.70 -22.21
CA ALA A 51 4.47 2.90 -22.90
C ALA A 51 3.29 2.99 -21.93
N PHE A 52 3.32 2.18 -20.88
CA PHE A 52 2.28 2.21 -19.85
C PHE A 52 2.30 3.54 -19.08
N LEU A 53 3.48 4.06 -18.77
CA LEU A 53 3.59 5.36 -18.08
C LEU A 53 3.02 6.48 -18.96
N GLU A 54 3.29 6.43 -20.27
CA GLU A 54 2.76 7.39 -21.20
C GLU A 54 1.23 7.31 -21.24
N GLU A 55 0.70 6.11 -21.28
CA GLU A 55 -0.75 5.89 -21.26
C GLU A 55 -1.37 6.48 -19.98
N CYS A 56 -0.75 6.26 -18.83
CA CYS A 56 -1.25 6.79 -17.57
C CYS A 56 -1.25 8.32 -17.55
N SER A 57 -0.31 8.95 -18.23
CA SER A 57 -0.21 10.41 -18.24
C SER A 57 -1.39 11.06 -18.96
N HIS A 58 -2.12 10.30 -19.78
CA HIS A 58 -3.27 10.80 -20.49
C HIS A 58 -4.59 10.42 -19.83
N GLY A 59 -4.54 9.75 -18.67
CA GLY A 59 -5.74 9.33 -17.98
C GLY A 59 -6.35 10.44 -17.13
N GLY A 60 -7.58 10.20 -16.68
CA GLY A 60 -8.24 11.13 -15.77
C GLY A 60 -7.67 11.06 -14.38
N THR A 61 -7.81 12.15 -13.64
CA THR A 61 -7.28 12.23 -12.29
C THR A 61 -8.33 12.50 -11.23
N SER A 62 -9.62 12.61 -11.59
CA SER A 62 -10.64 12.87 -10.59
C SER A 62 -10.89 11.61 -9.76
N GLU A 63 -11.32 11.79 -8.52
CA GLU A 63 -11.63 10.65 -7.67
C GLU A 63 -12.74 9.80 -8.27
N ALA A 64 -13.71 10.40 -8.93
CA ALA A 64 -14.78 9.65 -9.56
C ALA A 64 -14.26 8.77 -10.68
N GLU A 65 -13.32 9.29 -11.49
CA GLU A 65 -12.73 8.50 -12.54
C GLU A 65 -11.89 7.37 -11.98
N LEU A 66 -11.12 7.62 -10.91
CA LEU A 66 -10.31 6.58 -10.28
C LEU A 66 -11.20 5.50 -9.67
N ALA A 67 -12.34 5.85 -9.13
CA ALA A 67 -13.21 4.87 -8.49
C ALA A 67 -13.83 3.89 -9.47
N THR A 68 -14.08 4.35 -10.72
CA THR A 68 -14.78 3.52 -11.70
C THR A 68 -13.87 2.89 -12.74
N MET A 69 -12.63 3.35 -12.88
CA MET A 69 -11.79 2.81 -13.94
C MET A 69 -11.24 1.45 -13.58
N GLU A 70 -10.88 0.70 -14.59
CA GLU A 70 -10.26 -0.59 -14.38
C GLU A 70 -8.88 -0.40 -13.74
N LYS A 71 -8.57 -1.17 -12.71
CA LYS A 71 -7.28 -1.09 -12.03
C LYS A 71 -6.24 -1.77 -12.91
N ARG A 72 -5.23 -1.05 -13.34
CA ARG A 72 -4.20 -1.58 -14.23
C ARG A 72 -2.83 -1.19 -13.72
N GLY A 73 -1.86 -2.03 -13.94
CA GLY A 73 -0.49 -1.75 -13.54
C GLY A 73 0.52 -2.65 -14.21
N MET A 74 1.78 -2.43 -13.88
CA MET A 74 2.87 -3.21 -14.44
C MET A 74 3.98 -3.31 -13.42
N ALA A 75 4.65 -4.45 -13.34
CA ALA A 75 5.74 -4.65 -12.41
C ALA A 75 6.94 -3.80 -12.80
N THR A 76 7.62 -3.20 -11.82
CA THR A 76 8.81 -2.41 -12.09
C THR A 76 10.06 -3.27 -12.14
N GLY A 77 10.03 -4.46 -11.54
CA GLY A 77 11.22 -5.28 -11.36
C GLY A 77 11.96 -4.96 -10.06
N PHE A 78 11.60 -3.88 -9.37
CA PHE A 78 12.17 -3.57 -8.08
C PHE A 78 11.40 -4.27 -6.97
N GLU A 79 12.05 -4.46 -5.82
CA GLU A 79 11.42 -5.00 -4.64
C GLU A 79 11.59 -4.03 -3.49
N ALA A 80 10.59 -3.94 -2.65
CA ALA A 80 10.63 -3.12 -1.44
C ALA A 80 10.77 -4.04 -0.24
N ILE A 81 11.42 -3.56 0.81
CA ILE A 81 11.70 -4.37 2.00
C ILE A 81 10.74 -3.93 3.10
N HIS A 82 9.97 -4.88 3.60
CA HIS A 82 8.98 -4.62 4.66
C HIS A 82 9.72 -4.15 5.91
N PRO A 83 9.34 -3.01 6.49
CA PRO A 83 10.10 -2.42 7.59
C PRO A 83 10.10 -3.20 8.89
N LEU A 84 9.14 -4.11 9.08
CA LEU A 84 9.08 -4.90 10.31
C LEU A 84 9.55 -6.34 10.12
N THR A 85 9.28 -6.95 8.98
CA THR A 85 9.60 -8.36 8.77
C THR A 85 10.84 -8.59 7.94
N GLY A 86 11.26 -7.60 7.18
CA GLY A 86 12.39 -7.77 6.25
C GLY A 86 12.04 -8.53 4.99
N ASP A 87 10.76 -8.90 4.82
CA ASP A 87 10.35 -9.62 3.61
C ASP A 87 10.41 -8.70 2.40
N ARG A 88 10.69 -9.27 1.25
CA ARG A 88 10.72 -8.51 0.02
C ARG A 88 9.39 -8.64 -0.68
N VAL A 89 8.85 -7.50 -1.13
CA VAL A 89 7.57 -7.47 -1.85
C VAL A 89 7.78 -6.71 -3.16
N PRO A 90 7.07 -7.10 -4.23
CA PRO A 90 7.28 -6.44 -5.52
C PRO A 90 6.73 -5.03 -5.53
N VAL A 91 7.33 -4.17 -6.36
CA VAL A 91 6.86 -2.81 -6.58
C VAL A 91 6.21 -2.76 -7.96
N TYR A 92 4.95 -2.30 -8.00
CA TYR A 92 4.22 -2.14 -9.25
C TYR A 92 3.94 -0.67 -9.50
N VAL A 93 3.84 -0.30 -10.76
CA VAL A 93 3.22 0.98 -11.12
C VAL A 93 1.74 0.69 -11.24
N ALA A 94 0.90 1.49 -10.63
CA ALA A 94 -0.54 1.29 -10.69
C ALA A 94 -1.24 2.57 -11.12
N ASN A 95 -2.22 2.45 -12.00
CA ASN A 95 -2.89 3.62 -12.57
C ASN A 95 -3.79 4.36 -11.59
N PHE A 96 -4.07 3.76 -10.43
CA PHE A 96 -4.92 4.41 -9.43
C PHE A 96 -4.12 5.11 -8.33
N VAL A 97 -2.79 5.11 -8.40
CA VAL A 97 -1.94 5.84 -7.46
C VAL A 97 -1.48 7.11 -8.15
N LEU A 98 -1.71 8.27 -7.54
CA LEU A 98 -1.38 9.55 -8.16
C LEU A 98 -0.37 10.31 -7.31
N MET A 99 0.52 11.04 -7.97
CA MET A 99 1.53 11.84 -7.27
C MET A 99 0.91 12.98 -6.47
N GLU A 100 -0.24 13.48 -6.89
CA GLU A 100 -0.88 14.58 -6.20
C GLU A 100 -1.44 14.19 -4.85
N TYR A 101 -1.64 12.90 -4.60
CA TYR A 101 -2.24 12.46 -3.36
C TYR A 101 -1.20 11.72 -2.53
N GLY A 102 -0.61 12.40 -1.57
CA GLY A 102 0.38 11.83 -0.69
C GLY A 102 1.77 11.79 -1.31
N THR A 103 2.47 10.68 -1.16
CA THR A 103 3.85 10.57 -1.57
C THR A 103 4.04 9.99 -2.97
N GLY A 104 2.96 9.58 -3.61
CA GLY A 104 3.05 8.89 -4.89
C GLY A 104 3.35 7.40 -4.76
N ALA A 105 3.33 6.87 -3.54
CA ALA A 105 3.51 5.45 -3.28
C ALA A 105 2.56 5.01 -2.17
N VAL A 106 2.05 3.79 -2.26
CA VAL A 106 1.17 3.23 -1.22
C VAL A 106 1.59 1.81 -0.92
N MET A 107 1.44 1.40 0.34
CA MET A 107 1.56 0.00 0.68
C MET A 107 0.22 -0.64 0.33
N ALA A 108 0.25 -1.81 -0.26
CA ALA A 108 -0.96 -2.47 -0.71
C ALA A 108 -1.29 -3.65 0.20
N VAL A 109 -2.54 -3.68 0.67
CA VAL A 109 -3.02 -4.71 1.59
C VAL A 109 -4.31 -5.27 1.00
N PRO A 110 -4.20 -6.20 0.05
CA PRO A 110 -5.38 -6.69 -0.66
C PRO A 110 -6.40 -7.41 0.21
N GLY A 111 -6.01 -7.90 1.36
CA GLY A 111 -6.96 -8.51 2.27
C GLY A 111 -7.92 -7.51 2.89
N HIS A 112 -7.53 -6.23 2.99
CA HIS A 112 -8.28 -5.25 3.76
C HIS A 112 -8.51 -3.93 3.05
N ASP A 113 -8.24 -3.86 1.76
CA ASP A 113 -8.52 -2.69 0.93
C ASP A 113 -9.07 -3.18 -0.40
N GLN A 114 -10.25 -2.72 -0.76
CA GLN A 114 -10.93 -3.26 -1.95
C GLN A 114 -10.20 -2.95 -3.26
N ARG A 115 -9.60 -1.77 -3.40
CA ARG A 115 -8.85 -1.44 -4.62
C ARG A 115 -7.63 -2.35 -4.74
N ASP A 116 -6.95 -2.58 -3.62
CA ASP A 116 -5.78 -3.46 -3.61
C ASP A 116 -6.20 -4.90 -3.90
N TRP A 117 -7.38 -5.31 -3.42
CA TRP A 117 -7.92 -6.64 -3.67
C TRP A 117 -8.21 -6.84 -5.16
N GLU A 118 -8.81 -5.84 -5.81
CA GLU A 118 -9.12 -5.92 -7.24
C GLU A 118 -7.84 -6.05 -8.06
N PHE A 119 -6.83 -5.25 -7.72
CA PHE A 119 -5.56 -5.29 -8.41
C PHE A 119 -4.84 -6.62 -8.17
N ALA A 120 -4.81 -7.09 -6.91
CA ALA A 120 -4.15 -8.34 -6.60
C ALA A 120 -4.82 -9.54 -7.26
N THR A 121 -6.15 -9.51 -7.34
CA THR A 121 -6.88 -10.58 -8.00
C THR A 121 -6.56 -10.59 -9.49
N LYS A 122 -6.50 -9.42 -10.11
CA LYS A 122 -6.21 -9.33 -11.54
C LYS A 122 -4.80 -9.80 -11.86
N TYR A 123 -3.82 -9.45 -11.03
CA TYR A 123 -2.41 -9.77 -11.29
C TYR A 123 -1.91 -10.97 -10.50
N GLU A 124 -2.84 -11.67 -9.84
CA GLU A 124 -2.51 -12.90 -9.11
C GLU A 124 -1.47 -12.71 -8.02
N LEU A 125 -1.59 -11.61 -7.30
CA LEU A 125 -0.70 -11.32 -6.18
C LEU A 125 -1.29 -11.89 -4.89
N PRO A 126 -0.46 -12.20 -3.90
CA PRO A 126 -0.96 -12.78 -2.66
C PRO A 126 -1.96 -11.87 -1.93
N ILE A 127 -2.98 -12.46 -1.33
CA ILE A 127 -3.98 -11.78 -0.53
C ILE A 127 -3.94 -12.42 0.85
N ARG A 128 -3.55 -11.63 1.86
CA ARG A 128 -3.34 -12.15 3.19
C ARG A 128 -4.28 -11.50 4.19
N ALA A 129 -4.97 -12.29 5.00
CA ALA A 129 -5.84 -11.77 6.05
C ALA A 129 -5.02 -11.49 7.30
N VAL A 130 -5.09 -10.27 7.82
CA VAL A 130 -4.43 -9.90 9.07
C VAL A 130 -5.39 -9.23 10.05
N ILE A 131 -6.66 -9.09 9.69
CA ILE A 131 -7.72 -8.60 10.57
C ILE A 131 -8.80 -9.67 10.63
N ALA A 132 -9.20 -10.06 11.83
CA ALA A 132 -10.25 -11.06 12.00
C ALA A 132 -11.63 -10.48 11.70
N ASP A 133 -12.56 -11.34 11.33
CA ASP A 133 -13.94 -10.92 11.11
C ASP A 133 -14.67 -10.77 12.45
N ALA A 134 -15.96 -10.53 12.41
CA ALA A 134 -16.77 -10.31 13.62
C ALA A 134 -16.77 -11.50 14.56
N ASP A 135 -16.51 -12.70 14.06
CA ASP A 135 -16.49 -13.91 14.87
C ASP A 135 -15.08 -14.28 15.34
N GLY A 136 -14.11 -13.44 15.07
CA GLY A 136 -12.72 -13.68 15.47
C GLY A 136 -11.98 -14.65 14.55
N GLN A 137 -12.54 -14.93 13.37
CA GLN A 137 -11.96 -15.87 12.41
C GLN A 137 -11.38 -15.14 11.22
N ALA A 138 -10.53 -15.80 10.46
CA ALA A 138 -10.02 -15.21 9.23
C ALA A 138 -11.19 -14.97 8.28
N PRO A 139 -11.34 -13.76 7.73
CA PRO A 139 -12.46 -13.47 6.84
C PRO A 139 -12.33 -14.22 5.50
N ASP A 140 -13.47 -14.44 4.85
CA ASP A 140 -13.49 -15.03 3.54
C ASP A 140 -13.16 -13.90 2.54
N LEU A 141 -12.03 -14.01 1.86
CA LEU A 141 -11.57 -13.00 0.93
C LEU A 141 -11.78 -13.40 -0.53
N SER A 142 -12.57 -14.42 -0.77
CA SER A 142 -12.78 -14.91 -2.14
C SER A 142 -13.64 -13.99 -3.01
N GLN A 143 -14.45 -13.12 -2.37
CA GLN A 143 -15.35 -12.24 -3.09
C GLN A 143 -15.00 -10.76 -2.91
N GLY A 144 -14.04 -10.44 -2.09
CA GLY A 144 -13.65 -9.07 -1.84
C GLY A 144 -12.84 -8.94 -0.58
N ALA A 145 -12.37 -7.73 -0.29
CA ALA A 145 -11.58 -7.45 0.90
C ALA A 145 -12.48 -7.31 2.12
N TRP A 146 -11.90 -7.55 3.31
CA TRP A 146 -12.58 -7.31 4.58
C TRP A 146 -12.08 -5.96 5.10
N VAL A 147 -12.91 -4.93 4.99
CA VAL A 147 -12.47 -3.55 5.26
C VAL A 147 -12.80 -3.06 6.67
N GLU A 148 -13.48 -3.87 7.48
CA GLU A 148 -13.82 -3.47 8.84
C GLU A 148 -12.65 -3.61 9.79
N HIS A 149 -12.70 -2.89 10.91
CA HIS A 149 -11.70 -3.06 11.96
C HIS A 149 -11.97 -4.37 12.70
N GLY A 150 -10.95 -4.92 13.32
CA GLY A 150 -11.09 -6.14 14.12
C GLY A 150 -9.78 -6.43 14.82
N SER A 151 -9.70 -7.59 15.48
CA SER A 151 -8.47 -8.00 16.14
C SER A 151 -7.48 -8.49 15.11
N LEU A 152 -6.20 -8.26 15.36
CA LEU A 152 -5.16 -8.69 14.43
C LEU A 152 -4.95 -10.21 14.50
N ILE A 153 -4.72 -10.79 13.33
CA ILE A 153 -4.32 -12.18 13.15
C ILE A 153 -3.15 -12.20 12.18
N ASN A 154 -2.39 -13.26 12.17
CA ASN A 154 -1.23 -13.42 11.25
C ASN A 154 -0.26 -12.22 11.29
N SER A 155 -0.18 -11.57 12.43
CA SER A 155 0.63 -10.38 12.61
C SER A 155 1.70 -10.52 13.69
N GLY A 156 2.06 -11.75 14.05
CA GLY A 156 3.14 -12.04 14.98
C GLY A 156 2.86 -11.46 16.37
N GLU A 157 3.77 -10.64 16.85
CA GLU A 157 3.65 -10.06 18.19
C GLU A 157 2.44 -9.15 18.34
N PHE A 158 1.82 -8.72 17.26
CA PHE A 158 0.66 -7.83 17.32
C PHE A 158 -0.67 -8.57 17.27
N ASP A 159 -0.65 -9.89 17.21
CA ASP A 159 -1.89 -10.67 17.16
C ASP A 159 -2.75 -10.40 18.40
N GLY A 160 -4.05 -10.34 18.19
CA GLY A 160 -5.01 -10.12 19.27
C GLY A 160 -5.27 -8.67 19.64
N LEU A 161 -4.46 -7.74 19.14
CA LEU A 161 -4.68 -6.33 19.44
C LEU A 161 -5.85 -5.80 18.60
N ASP A 162 -6.60 -4.86 19.16
CA ASP A 162 -7.65 -4.19 18.40
C ASP A 162 -7.03 -3.07 17.56
N PHE A 163 -7.85 -2.35 16.82
CA PHE A 163 -7.36 -1.32 15.90
C PHE A 163 -6.48 -0.29 16.63
N GLN A 164 -6.96 0.28 17.71
CA GLN A 164 -6.23 1.36 18.39
C GLN A 164 -4.94 0.85 19.04
N ALA A 165 -5.00 -0.30 19.69
CA ALA A 165 -3.82 -0.87 20.31
C ALA A 165 -2.78 -1.25 19.27
N ALA A 166 -3.24 -1.80 18.14
CA ALA A 166 -2.34 -2.16 17.04
C ALA A 166 -1.73 -0.92 16.40
N PHE A 167 -2.53 0.13 16.22
CA PHE A 167 -2.05 1.39 15.68
C PHE A 167 -0.89 1.89 16.54
N ASP A 168 -1.12 1.97 17.84
CA ASP A 168 -0.11 2.51 18.76
C ASP A 168 1.14 1.62 18.80
N ALA A 169 0.97 0.31 18.86
CA ALA A 169 2.10 -0.62 18.97
C ALA A 169 2.96 -0.61 17.71
N ILE A 170 2.32 -0.63 16.55
CA ILE A 170 3.04 -0.65 15.28
C ILE A 170 3.71 0.69 15.02
N ALA A 171 3.02 1.80 15.30
CA ALA A 171 3.61 3.11 15.14
C ALA A 171 4.83 3.28 16.05
N SER A 172 4.73 2.84 17.30
CA SER A 172 5.86 2.91 18.22
C SER A 172 7.05 2.08 17.74
N ARG A 173 6.78 0.91 17.19
CA ARG A 173 7.83 0.04 16.68
C ARG A 173 8.51 0.69 15.49
N LEU A 174 7.74 1.29 14.59
CA LEU A 174 8.31 1.96 13.42
C LEU A 174 9.14 3.16 13.83
N GLU A 175 8.69 3.94 14.83
CA GLU A 175 9.44 5.08 15.30
C GLU A 175 10.74 4.65 15.97
N ARG A 176 10.68 3.59 16.77
CA ARG A 176 11.87 3.08 17.46
C ARG A 176 12.92 2.58 16.46
N ASP A 177 12.47 1.95 15.37
CA ASP A 177 13.37 1.38 14.38
C ASP A 177 13.81 2.41 13.33
N GLY A 178 13.29 3.63 13.40
CA GLY A 178 13.64 4.67 12.43
C GLY A 178 12.98 4.53 11.07
N HIS A 179 11.92 3.72 10.97
CA HIS A 179 11.26 3.48 9.69
C HIS A 179 9.94 4.23 9.51
N GLY A 180 9.51 5.00 10.48
CA GLY A 180 8.25 5.73 10.33
C GLY A 180 7.95 6.65 11.48
N GLU A 181 6.88 7.42 11.35
CA GLU A 181 6.41 8.32 12.39
C GLU A 181 4.93 8.62 12.22
N VAL A 182 4.29 8.94 13.33
CA VAL A 182 2.89 9.34 13.31
C VAL A 182 2.82 10.76 12.75
N LYS A 183 1.90 10.99 11.81
CA LYS A 183 1.70 12.31 11.26
C LYS A 183 0.24 12.69 11.34
N THR A 184 -0.01 13.93 11.68
CA THR A 184 -1.36 14.45 11.70
C THR A 184 -1.56 15.20 10.39
N ASN A 185 -2.61 14.85 9.70
CA ASN A 185 -2.86 15.47 8.42
C ASN A 185 -3.89 16.55 8.57
N TYR A 186 -3.42 17.84 8.61
CA TYR A 186 -4.34 18.85 8.71
C TYR A 186 -4.60 19.52 7.51
N ARG A 187 -3.90 19.36 6.46
CA ARG A 187 -4.03 20.10 5.33
C ARG A 187 -5.31 20.15 4.82
N LEU A 188 -6.03 19.17 4.94
CA LEU A 188 -7.27 19.11 4.36
C LEU A 188 -8.18 20.12 4.90
N ARG A 189 -7.95 20.70 6.00
CA ARG A 189 -8.81 21.45 6.54
C ARG A 189 -8.57 22.70 6.36
N ASP A 190 -7.67 22.94 5.86
CA ASP A 190 -7.37 24.15 5.67
C ASP A 190 -8.18 24.88 4.94
N TRP A 191 -8.93 24.86 4.55
CA TRP A 191 -9.65 25.45 3.97
C TRP A 191 -10.26 26.21 4.45
N GLY A 192 -10.15 25.86 4.77
CA GLY A 192 -10.78 26.60 5.22
C GLY A 192 -10.87 27.43 5.51
#